data_621033aee9ef695e15b8da514e7ec090
#
_entry.id   621033aee9ef695e15b8da514e7ec090
#
_cell.length_a   1.000
_cell.length_b   1.000
_cell.length_c   1.000
_cell.angle_alpha   90.00
_cell.angle_beta   90.00
_cell.angle_gamma   90.00
#
_symmetry.space_group_name_H-M   'P 1'
#
loop_
_entity.id
_entity.type
_entity.pdbx_description
1 polymer ?
#
loop_
_entity_poly.entity_id
_entity_poly.type
_entity_poly.pdbx_seq_one_letter_code
_entity_poly.pdbx_strand_id
1 'polypeptide(L)'
;MIRLLDHVNVRTANLEGLVRFYIDVLGLTLGDRPPLGFPGAWMYAGDAAVIHLVGVAEQPRPEGPLRLEHFAFSASGAAEFVQHLERLGIAFKQSRQAGTGNLVINLWDPDGNRLHVDFPASEARG
;
A
#
# COMPACT_ATOMS: atom_id res chain seq x y z
N MET A 1 11.58 23.72 5.53
CA MET A 1 12.18 22.68 4.65
C MET A 1 11.37 21.39 4.72
N ILE A 2 11.25 20.72 3.60
CA ILE A 2 10.54 19.43 3.54
C ILE A 2 11.25 18.40 4.40
N ARG A 3 10.50 17.61 5.19
CA ARG A 3 11.03 16.59 6.08
C ARG A 3 10.83 15.17 5.55
N LEU A 4 9.62 14.85 5.13
CA LEU A 4 9.28 13.51 4.67
C LEU A 4 7.99 13.54 3.86
N LEU A 5 7.70 12.45 3.18
CA LEU A 5 6.39 12.24 2.56
C LEU A 5 5.40 11.86 3.65
N ASP A 6 4.31 12.62 3.77
CA ASP A 6 3.33 12.42 4.84
C ASP A 6 2.31 11.33 4.49
N HIS A 7 1.68 11.48 3.35
CA HIS A 7 0.67 10.51 2.91
C HIS A 7 0.49 10.56 1.39
N VAL A 8 -0.19 9.55 0.86
CA VAL A 8 -0.73 9.57 -0.50
C VAL A 8 -2.25 9.54 -0.41
N ASN A 9 -2.92 10.16 -1.39
CA ASN A 9 -4.37 10.20 -1.47
C ASN A 9 -4.83 9.40 -2.68
N VAL A 10 -5.75 8.49 -2.47
CA VAL A 10 -6.23 7.57 -3.51
C VAL A 10 -7.75 7.66 -3.62
N ARG A 11 -8.25 7.99 -4.80
CA ARG A 11 -9.67 7.96 -5.10
C ARG A 11 -10.09 6.56 -5.49
N THR A 12 -11.26 6.13 -5.01
CA THR A 12 -11.77 4.81 -5.32
C THR A 12 -13.29 4.79 -5.32
N ALA A 13 -13.88 4.06 -6.24
CA ALA A 13 -15.29 3.74 -6.20
C ALA A 13 -15.56 2.48 -5.38
N ASN A 14 -14.50 1.86 -4.83
CA ASN A 14 -14.59 0.65 -4.00
C ASN A 14 -13.95 0.90 -2.64
N LEU A 15 -14.47 1.89 -1.92
CA LEU A 15 -13.87 2.30 -0.65
C LEU A 15 -13.77 1.13 0.35
N GLU A 16 -14.84 0.38 0.52
CA GLU A 16 -14.87 -0.75 1.44
C GLU A 16 -13.85 -1.82 1.08
N GLY A 17 -13.73 -2.14 -0.20
CA GLY A 17 -12.76 -3.12 -0.68
C GLY A 17 -11.32 -2.69 -0.46
N LEU A 18 -11.01 -1.40 -0.68
CA LEU A 18 -9.68 -0.89 -0.43
C LEU A 18 -9.35 -0.85 1.06
N VAL A 19 -10.29 -0.41 1.90
CA VAL A 19 -10.10 -0.42 3.36
C VAL A 19 -9.75 -1.85 3.80
N ARG A 20 -10.52 -2.82 3.35
CA ARG A 20 -10.31 -4.22 3.70
C ARG A 20 -8.94 -4.73 3.24
N PHE A 21 -8.54 -4.39 2.03
CA PHE A 21 -7.23 -4.78 1.50
C PHE A 21 -6.09 -4.22 2.36
N TYR A 22 -6.14 -2.92 2.66
CA TYR A 22 -5.05 -2.29 3.42
C TYR A 22 -4.99 -2.79 4.86
N ILE A 23 -6.12 -3.22 5.44
CA ILE A 23 -6.13 -3.88 6.74
C ILE A 23 -5.64 -5.33 6.64
N ASP A 24 -6.30 -6.13 5.81
CA ASP A 24 -6.11 -7.59 5.81
C ASP A 24 -4.80 -8.02 5.17
N VAL A 25 -4.38 -7.33 4.12
CA VAL A 25 -3.17 -7.70 3.37
C VAL A 25 -1.94 -6.98 3.92
N LEU A 26 -2.04 -5.67 4.14
CA LEU A 26 -0.87 -4.86 4.54
C LEU A 26 -0.77 -4.62 6.04
N GLY A 27 -1.81 -4.96 6.81
CA GLY A 27 -1.76 -4.78 8.26
C GLY A 27 -1.85 -3.34 8.72
N LEU A 28 -2.34 -2.43 7.88
CA LEU A 28 -2.62 -1.07 8.32
C LEU A 28 -3.88 -1.07 9.18
N THR A 29 -4.09 0.00 9.94
CA THR A 29 -5.27 0.15 10.79
C THR A 29 -6.12 1.32 10.32
N LEU A 30 -7.44 1.14 10.39
CA LEU A 30 -8.39 2.22 10.15
C LEU A 30 -8.40 3.10 11.40
N GLY A 31 -8.20 4.40 11.23
CA GLY A 31 -8.12 5.31 12.36
C GLY A 31 -8.85 6.63 12.13
N ASP A 32 -8.65 7.54 13.07
CA ASP A 32 -9.32 8.82 13.10
C ASP A 32 -9.12 9.62 11.81
N ARG A 33 -10.18 10.27 11.39
CA ARG A 33 -10.23 11.12 10.21
C ARG A 33 -11.13 12.32 10.51
N PRO A 34 -10.70 13.56 10.21
CA PRO A 34 -11.57 14.71 10.43
C PRO A 34 -12.86 14.62 9.59
N PRO A 35 -13.94 15.29 10.01
CA PRO A 35 -15.20 15.30 9.26
C PRO A 35 -15.06 16.20 8.02
N LEU A 36 -14.67 15.60 6.89
CA LEU A 36 -14.34 16.34 5.68
C LEU A 36 -15.53 16.56 4.74
N GLY A 37 -16.70 15.97 5.05
CA GLY A 37 -17.90 16.18 4.24
C GLY A 37 -18.01 15.29 3.00
N PHE A 38 -17.13 14.29 2.83
CA PHE A 38 -17.17 13.31 1.76
C PHE A 38 -16.72 11.94 2.29
N PRO A 39 -17.11 10.84 1.61
CA PRO A 39 -16.71 9.51 2.06
C PRO A 39 -15.21 9.30 1.94
N GLY A 40 -14.65 8.59 2.88
CA GLY A 40 -13.23 8.28 2.86
C GLY A 40 -12.81 7.50 4.09
N ALA A 41 -11.52 7.17 4.14
CA ALA A 41 -10.93 6.46 5.27
C ALA A 41 -9.44 6.80 5.32
N TRP A 42 -8.93 6.91 6.53
CA TRP A 42 -7.50 7.09 6.75
C TRP A 42 -6.91 5.80 7.29
N MET A 43 -5.90 5.29 6.59
CA MET A 43 -5.23 4.05 6.95
C MET A 43 -3.88 4.38 7.59
N TYR A 44 -3.65 3.82 8.77
CA TYR A 44 -2.50 4.14 9.61
C TYR A 44 -1.46 3.04 9.61
N ALA A 45 -0.20 3.46 9.50
CA ALA A 45 0.96 2.64 9.83
C ALA A 45 1.49 3.20 11.16
N GLY A 46 1.24 2.51 12.28
CA GLY A 46 1.50 3.06 13.60
C GLY A 46 0.67 4.32 13.84
N ASP A 47 1.33 5.43 14.13
CA ASP A 47 0.66 6.71 14.42
C ASP A 47 0.45 7.58 13.18
N ALA A 48 0.90 7.16 12.02
CA ALA A 48 0.88 7.96 10.81
C ALA A 48 -0.22 7.51 9.86
N ALA A 49 -1.14 8.42 9.51
CA ALA A 49 -2.17 8.17 8.51
C ALA A 49 -1.54 8.30 7.11
N VAL A 50 -0.99 7.20 6.60
CA VAL A 50 -0.16 7.20 5.40
C VAL A 50 -0.93 7.06 4.09
N ILE A 51 -2.13 6.48 4.14
CA ILE A 51 -3.02 6.36 2.98
C ILE A 51 -4.33 7.05 3.32
N HIS A 52 -4.69 8.08 2.53
CA HIS A 52 -5.98 8.73 2.62
C HIS A 52 -6.84 8.27 1.45
N LEU A 53 -7.86 7.48 1.74
CA LEU A 53 -8.79 6.99 0.72
C LEU A 53 -9.96 7.95 0.60
N VAL A 54 -10.36 8.23 -0.63
CA VAL A 54 -11.51 9.08 -0.95
C VAL A 54 -12.50 8.27 -1.77
N GLY A 55 -13.72 8.12 -1.26
CA GLY A 55 -14.79 7.43 -1.97
C GLY A 55 -15.39 8.33 -3.04
N VAL A 56 -15.45 7.84 -4.27
CA VAL A 56 -16.05 8.56 -5.41
C VAL A 56 -17.09 7.67 -6.09
N ALA A 57 -18.02 8.30 -6.84
CA ALA A 57 -19.10 7.58 -7.49
C ALA A 57 -18.61 6.76 -8.69
N GLU A 58 -17.64 7.30 -9.44
CA GLU A 58 -17.10 6.63 -10.62
C GLU A 58 -15.63 6.32 -10.43
N GLN A 59 -15.23 5.09 -10.76
CA GLN A 59 -13.85 4.67 -10.66
C GLN A 59 -12.99 5.49 -11.63
N PRO A 60 -11.93 6.16 -11.14
CA PRO A 60 -11.01 6.86 -12.01
C PRO A 60 -10.36 5.89 -12.99
N ARG A 61 -10.21 6.31 -14.25
CA ARG A 61 -9.62 5.49 -15.31
C ARG A 61 -8.38 6.18 -15.84
N PRO A 62 -7.25 5.47 -15.92
CA PRO A 62 -6.06 6.04 -16.55
C PRO A 62 -6.24 6.07 -18.06
N GLU A 63 -5.73 7.14 -18.69
CA GLU A 63 -5.70 7.26 -20.15
C GLU A 63 -4.42 6.65 -20.73
N GLY A 64 -3.53 6.15 -19.88
CA GLY A 64 -2.25 5.56 -20.26
C GLY A 64 -1.46 5.23 -19.01
N PRO A 65 -0.14 5.08 -19.12
CA PRO A 65 0.71 4.85 -17.95
C PRO A 65 0.52 5.97 -16.92
N LEU A 66 0.39 5.57 -15.67
CA LEU A 66 0.17 6.54 -14.58
C LEU A 66 1.45 7.31 -14.29
N ARG A 67 1.31 8.60 -13.99
CA ARG A 67 2.45 9.41 -13.55
C ARG A 67 2.97 8.94 -12.20
N LEU A 68 2.06 8.67 -11.26
CA LEU A 68 2.41 8.01 -10.01
C LEU A 68 2.40 6.50 -10.27
N GLU A 69 3.57 5.95 -10.55
CA GLU A 69 3.70 4.57 -11.00
C GLU A 69 3.48 3.58 -9.83
N HIS A 70 4.03 3.88 -8.67
CA HIS A 70 3.84 3.07 -7.46
C HIS A 70 4.19 3.89 -6.21
N PHE A 71 3.85 3.33 -5.07
CA PHE A 71 4.35 3.80 -3.77
C PHE A 71 4.79 2.59 -2.96
N ALA A 72 5.61 2.82 -1.93
CA ALA A 72 6.25 1.73 -1.21
C ALA A 72 6.23 1.96 0.29
N PHE A 73 6.21 0.84 1.02
CA PHE A 73 6.35 0.81 2.47
C PHE A 73 7.67 0.14 2.84
N SER A 74 8.29 0.60 3.91
CA SER A 74 9.40 -0.11 4.54
C SER A 74 8.86 -1.01 5.62
N ALA A 75 9.37 -2.22 5.70
CA ALA A 75 8.89 -3.20 6.67
C ALA A 75 10.00 -4.13 7.14
N SER A 76 9.68 -4.95 8.13
CA SER A 76 10.49 -6.06 8.59
C SER A 76 9.61 -7.32 8.64
N GLY A 77 10.24 -8.50 8.71
CA GLY A 77 9.50 -9.75 8.75
C GLY A 77 9.12 -10.26 7.37
N ALA A 78 10.09 -10.29 6.43
CA ALA A 78 9.83 -10.69 5.05
C ALA A 78 9.21 -12.07 4.92
N ALA A 79 9.75 -13.07 5.64
CA ALA A 79 9.24 -14.44 5.55
C ALA A 79 7.79 -14.54 6.00
N GLU A 80 7.46 -13.88 7.10
CA GLU A 80 6.09 -13.86 7.64
C GLU A 80 5.14 -13.15 6.68
N PHE A 81 5.60 -12.08 6.05
CA PHE A 81 4.78 -11.35 5.09
C PHE A 81 4.47 -12.20 3.85
N VAL A 82 5.47 -12.87 3.30
CA VAL A 82 5.26 -13.78 2.15
C VAL A 82 4.28 -14.88 2.51
N GLN A 83 4.44 -15.51 3.66
CA GLN A 83 3.51 -16.55 4.13
C GLN A 83 2.09 -16.00 4.27
N HIS A 84 1.96 -14.78 4.76
CA HIS A 84 0.67 -14.12 4.90
C HIS A 84 -0.01 -13.92 3.53
N LEU A 85 0.73 -13.43 2.54
CA LEU A 85 0.21 -13.26 1.19
C LEU A 85 -0.22 -14.59 0.57
N GLU A 86 0.58 -15.63 0.78
CA GLU A 86 0.27 -16.96 0.27
C GLU A 86 -1.01 -17.51 0.90
N ARG A 87 -1.17 -17.36 2.22
CA ARG A 87 -2.40 -17.80 2.90
C ARG A 87 -3.64 -17.10 2.38
N LEU A 88 -3.52 -15.81 2.04
CA LEU A 88 -4.63 -15.02 1.53
C LEU A 88 -4.86 -15.19 0.03
N GLY A 89 -3.96 -15.90 -0.67
CA GLY A 89 -4.06 -16.06 -2.11
C GLY A 89 -3.80 -14.77 -2.89
N ILE A 90 -2.98 -13.88 -2.35
CA ILE A 90 -2.64 -12.60 -3.00
C ILE A 90 -1.45 -12.82 -3.92
N ALA A 91 -1.62 -12.43 -5.19
CA ALA A 91 -0.52 -12.48 -6.16
C ALA A 91 0.52 -11.43 -5.86
N PHE A 92 1.79 -11.80 -5.94
CA PHE A 92 2.90 -10.88 -5.72
C PHE A 92 4.11 -11.30 -6.53
N LYS A 93 5.07 -10.38 -6.70
CA LYS A 93 6.34 -10.65 -7.36
C LYS A 93 7.48 -10.20 -6.48
N GLN A 94 8.46 -11.07 -6.31
CA GLN A 94 9.66 -10.75 -5.55
C GLN A 94 10.78 -10.27 -6.48
N SER A 95 11.53 -9.29 -6.02
CA SER A 95 12.74 -8.86 -6.69
C SER A 95 13.74 -8.33 -5.66
N ARG A 96 14.99 -8.16 -6.09
CA ARG A 96 16.01 -7.51 -5.26
C ARG A 96 16.36 -6.19 -5.89
N GLN A 97 16.45 -5.16 -5.07
CA GLN A 97 16.84 -3.85 -5.56
C GLN A 97 18.34 -3.82 -5.86
N ALA A 98 18.69 -3.42 -7.07
CA ALA A 98 20.09 -3.24 -7.45
C ALA A 98 20.73 -2.17 -6.55
N GLY A 99 21.94 -2.45 -6.10
CA GLY A 99 22.69 -1.53 -5.24
C GLY A 99 22.48 -1.75 -3.75
N THR A 100 21.22 -1.82 -3.29
CA THR A 100 20.94 -2.02 -1.86
C THR A 100 20.81 -3.49 -1.48
N GLY A 101 20.37 -4.34 -2.40
CA GLY A 101 20.06 -5.75 -2.11
C GLY A 101 18.77 -5.94 -1.34
N ASN A 102 18.00 -4.90 -1.10
CA ASN A 102 16.72 -5.01 -0.40
C ASN A 102 15.78 -5.94 -1.13
N LEU A 103 15.01 -6.71 -0.38
CA LEU A 103 13.95 -7.54 -0.94
C LEU A 103 12.72 -6.67 -1.19
N VAL A 104 12.22 -6.70 -2.41
CA VAL A 104 11.05 -5.91 -2.82
C VAL A 104 9.91 -6.87 -3.15
N ILE A 105 8.81 -6.74 -2.44
CA ILE A 105 7.59 -7.51 -2.70
C ILE A 105 6.61 -6.59 -3.41
N ASN A 106 6.38 -6.83 -4.69
CA ASN A 106 5.46 -6.05 -5.53
C ASN A 106 4.08 -6.69 -5.51
N LEU A 107 3.06 -5.88 -5.28
CA LEU A 107 1.68 -6.34 -5.34
C LEU A 107 0.76 -5.20 -5.78
N TRP A 108 -0.52 -5.51 -5.97
CA TRP A 108 -1.51 -4.56 -6.47
C TRP A 108 -2.72 -4.57 -5.54
N ASP A 109 -3.28 -3.39 -5.28
CA ASP A 109 -4.52 -3.30 -4.53
C ASP A 109 -5.72 -3.65 -5.43
N PRO A 110 -6.94 -3.75 -4.89
CA PRO A 110 -8.11 -4.13 -5.70
C PRO A 110 -8.39 -3.23 -6.90
N ASP A 111 -7.94 -1.99 -6.86
CA ASP A 111 -8.12 -1.04 -7.98
C ASP A 111 -6.97 -1.11 -8.99
N GLY A 112 -5.97 -1.96 -8.75
CA GLY A 112 -4.82 -2.08 -9.63
C GLY A 112 -3.71 -1.07 -9.35
N ASN A 113 -3.76 -0.35 -8.24
CA ASN A 113 -2.64 0.51 -7.84
C ASN A 113 -1.46 -0.36 -7.46
N ARG A 114 -0.32 -0.11 -8.11
CA ARG A 114 0.90 -0.85 -7.79
C ARG A 114 1.54 -0.29 -6.54
N LEU A 115 1.95 -1.18 -5.66
CA LEU A 115 2.72 -0.81 -4.49
C LEU A 115 3.74 -1.89 -4.21
N HIS A 116 4.74 -1.57 -3.41
CA HIS A 116 5.60 -2.62 -2.92
C HIS A 116 5.99 -2.40 -1.46
N VAL A 117 6.41 -3.49 -0.85
CA VAL A 117 6.88 -3.52 0.52
C VAL A 117 8.34 -3.92 0.47
N ASP A 118 9.20 -3.09 1.06
CA ASP A 118 10.64 -3.23 1.01
C ASP A 118 11.17 -3.73 2.34
N PHE A 119 11.97 -4.77 2.27
CA PHE A 119 12.59 -5.37 3.44
C PHE A 119 14.11 -5.23 3.37
N PRO A 120 14.79 -5.08 4.52
CA PRO A 120 16.24 -4.95 4.53
C PRO A 120 16.94 -6.12 3.83
N ALA A 121 18.07 -5.85 3.20
CA ALA A 121 18.88 -6.88 2.53
C ALA A 121 19.23 -8.05 3.47
N SER A 122 19.37 -7.81 4.77
CA SER A 122 19.64 -8.84 5.76
C SER A 122 18.53 -9.88 5.88
N GLU A 123 17.30 -9.55 5.46
CA GLU A 123 16.17 -10.47 5.46
C GLU A 123 15.97 -11.16 4.11
N ALA A 124 16.68 -10.73 3.07
CA ALA A 124 16.51 -11.20 1.70
C ALA A 124 17.30 -12.48 1.43
N ARG A 125 17.19 -13.46 2.30
CA ARG A 125 17.87 -14.75 2.12
C ARG A 125 16.95 -15.70 1.39
N GLY A 126 17.46 -16.16 0.30
CA GLY A 126 16.76 -17.01 -0.65
C GLY A 126 16.16 -18.27 -0.14
#